data_cf07dcc93009a19ccd6f41e22c60a2ec
#
_entry.id   cf07dcc93009a19ccd6f41e22c60a2ec
#
_cell.length_a   1.000
_cell.length_b   1.000
_cell.length_c   1.000
_cell.angle_alpha   90.00
_cell.angle_beta   90.00
_cell.angle_gamma   90.00
#
_symmetry.space_group_name_H-M   'P 1'
#
loop_
_entity.id
_entity.type
_entity.pdbx_description
1 polymer ?
#
loop_
_entity_poly.entity_id
_entity_poly.type
_entity_poly.pdbx_seq_one_letter_code
_entity_poly.pdbx_strand_id
1 'polypeptide(L)'
;MRRRDFTTCVMRAAVGVAGSSLILASSSAIAQQHHHPPQDQAIHERFYSTWMMPDNRAVPCCNNQDCSPAESKVGDGNWVARKVGGYGYWTVVPPAKIEHDRESPDGRSHLCSRRLDRFFKLEVGDVVLCFIPGTGF
;
A
#
# COMPACT_ATOMS: atom_id res chain seq x y z
N MET A 1 28.25 -28.37 79.83
CA MET A 1 27.79 -29.29 78.71
C MET A 1 26.28 -29.23 78.67
N ARG A 2 25.72 -28.53 77.70
CA ARG A 2 24.27 -28.43 77.45
C ARG A 2 23.99 -28.88 76.05
N ARG A 3 23.25 -29.99 75.88
CA ARG A 3 22.69 -30.46 74.64
C ARG A 3 21.49 -29.58 74.27
N ARG A 4 21.45 -29.13 73.08
CA ARG A 4 20.29 -28.44 72.50
C ARG A 4 19.64 -29.38 71.44
N ASP A 5 18.42 -29.80 71.80
CA ASP A 5 17.57 -30.59 70.92
C ASP A 5 17.00 -29.67 69.82
N PHE A 6 17.27 -30.04 68.56
CA PHE A 6 16.67 -29.39 67.41
C PHE A 6 15.40 -30.13 67.01
N THR A 7 14.29 -29.52 67.35
CA THR A 7 12.97 -29.99 66.87
C THR A 7 12.81 -29.66 65.44
N THR A 8 12.73 -30.71 64.62
CA THR A 8 12.51 -30.59 63.14
C THR A 8 11.05 -30.28 62.88
N CYS A 9 10.77 -29.04 62.45
CA CYS A 9 9.45 -28.62 61.97
C CYS A 9 9.29 -29.01 60.50
N VAL A 10 8.49 -30.04 60.24
CA VAL A 10 8.15 -30.47 58.87
C VAL A 10 7.04 -29.59 58.37
N MET A 11 7.37 -28.60 57.55
CA MET A 11 6.41 -27.84 56.78
C MET A 11 6.02 -28.60 55.50
N ARG A 12 4.78 -29.05 55.43
CA ARG A 12 4.16 -29.56 54.20
C ARG A 12 3.87 -28.39 53.30
N ALA A 13 4.63 -28.22 52.25
CA ALA A 13 4.32 -27.29 51.15
C ALA A 13 3.23 -27.91 50.25
N ALA A 14 2.08 -27.28 50.27
CA ALA A 14 1.00 -27.57 49.29
C ALA A 14 1.40 -26.89 47.98
N VAL A 15 1.68 -27.70 46.97
CA VAL A 15 1.93 -27.23 45.58
C VAL A 15 0.57 -26.94 44.92
N GLY A 16 0.19 -25.67 44.92
CA GLY A 16 -0.94 -25.18 44.12
C GLY A 16 -0.51 -25.01 42.69
N VAL A 17 -0.99 -25.90 41.79
CA VAL A 17 -0.85 -25.76 40.33
C VAL A 17 -1.84 -24.68 39.88
N ALA A 18 -1.36 -23.43 39.80
CA ALA A 18 -2.11 -22.36 39.13
C ALA A 18 -1.97 -22.55 37.62
N GLY A 19 -3.00 -23.10 36.99
CA GLY A 19 -3.10 -23.19 35.56
C GLY A 19 -3.23 -21.79 34.95
N SER A 20 -2.12 -21.24 34.45
CA SER A 20 -2.12 -20.01 33.65
C SER A 20 -2.67 -20.33 32.27
N SER A 21 -3.98 -20.07 32.05
CA SER A 21 -4.57 -20.05 30.72
C SER A 21 -3.99 -18.88 29.92
N LEU A 22 -3.02 -19.16 29.05
CA LEU A 22 -2.58 -18.21 28.03
C LEU A 22 -3.72 -18.00 27.03
N ILE A 23 -4.45 -16.91 27.19
CA ILE A 23 -5.36 -16.41 26.16
C ILE A 23 -4.48 -15.84 25.05
N LEU A 24 -4.27 -16.62 23.99
CA LEU A 24 -3.72 -16.14 22.73
C LEU A 24 -4.72 -15.14 22.14
N ALA A 25 -4.55 -13.87 22.44
CA ALA A 25 -5.24 -12.80 21.74
C ALA A 25 -4.75 -12.83 20.28
N SER A 26 -5.54 -13.47 19.41
CA SER A 26 -5.36 -13.36 17.96
C SER A 26 -5.60 -11.90 17.59
N SER A 27 -4.52 -11.14 17.45
CA SER A 27 -4.56 -9.81 16.85
C SER A 27 -4.97 -10.00 15.40
N SER A 28 -6.27 -9.87 15.11
CA SER A 28 -6.74 -9.71 13.75
C SER A 28 -6.07 -8.43 13.23
N ALA A 29 -5.05 -8.59 12.40
CA ALA A 29 -4.52 -7.49 11.61
C ALA A 29 -5.69 -6.96 10.79
N ILE A 30 -6.23 -5.82 11.20
CA ILE A 30 -7.19 -5.07 10.40
C ILE A 30 -6.36 -4.61 9.21
N ALA A 31 -6.42 -5.38 8.11
CA ALA A 31 -5.93 -4.92 6.82
C ALA A 31 -6.64 -3.58 6.58
N GLN A 32 -5.89 -2.49 6.52
CA GLN A 32 -6.43 -1.18 6.19
C GLN A 32 -7.12 -1.32 4.84
N GLN A 33 -8.45 -1.35 4.86
CA GLN A 33 -9.26 -1.35 3.65
C GLN A 33 -9.00 -0.01 2.97
N HIS A 34 -8.24 -0.06 1.89
CA HIS A 34 -8.01 1.09 1.03
C HIS A 34 -9.35 1.48 0.43
N HIS A 35 -9.78 2.69 0.75
CA HIS A 35 -11.10 3.19 0.37
C HIS A 35 -11.05 3.67 -1.09
N HIS A 36 -11.15 2.72 -2.02
CA HIS A 36 -11.48 3.06 -3.40
C HIS A 36 -13.01 3.21 -3.51
N PRO A 37 -13.51 4.12 -4.35
CA PRO A 37 -14.91 4.12 -4.69
C PRO A 37 -15.31 2.71 -5.15
N PRO A 38 -16.46 2.15 -4.75
CA PRO A 38 -16.84 0.78 -5.07
C PRO A 38 -16.76 0.42 -6.55
N GLN A 39 -17.00 1.40 -7.43
CA GLN A 39 -16.88 1.23 -8.89
C GLN A 39 -15.44 0.99 -9.37
N ASP A 40 -14.43 1.44 -8.64
CA ASP A 40 -13.03 1.32 -9.04
C ASP A 40 -12.35 0.10 -8.41
N GLN A 41 -13.00 -0.60 -7.48
CA GLN A 41 -12.43 -1.79 -6.83
C GLN A 41 -12.18 -2.92 -7.83
N ALA A 42 -13.10 -3.16 -8.75
CA ALA A 42 -12.94 -4.19 -9.79
C ALA A 42 -11.75 -3.90 -10.71
N ILE A 43 -11.46 -2.63 -10.98
CA ILE A 43 -10.29 -2.20 -11.76
C ILE A 43 -9.02 -2.46 -10.97
N HIS A 44 -9.03 -2.13 -9.66
CA HIS A 44 -7.90 -2.40 -8.79
C HIS A 44 -7.53 -3.88 -8.79
N GLU A 45 -8.49 -4.76 -8.57
CA GLU A 45 -8.25 -6.21 -8.46
C GLU A 45 -7.78 -6.83 -9.78
N ARG A 46 -8.34 -6.40 -10.92
CA ARG A 46 -8.08 -7.03 -12.22
C ARG A 46 -6.93 -6.39 -12.99
N PHE A 47 -6.71 -5.10 -12.80
CA PHE A 47 -5.77 -4.35 -13.61
C PHE A 47 -4.58 -3.83 -12.80
N TYR A 48 -4.79 -3.03 -11.76
CA TYR A 48 -3.67 -2.42 -11.02
C TYR A 48 -2.82 -3.44 -10.28
N SER A 49 -3.41 -4.51 -9.75
CA SER A 49 -2.68 -5.56 -9.04
C SER A 49 -1.65 -6.30 -9.90
N THR A 50 -1.85 -6.30 -11.22
CA THR A 50 -0.99 -6.98 -12.20
C THR A 50 -0.17 -6.01 -13.06
N TRP A 51 -0.31 -4.70 -12.82
CA TRP A 51 0.35 -3.71 -13.65
C TRP A 51 1.78 -3.45 -13.17
N MET A 52 2.74 -3.79 -14.01
CA MET A 52 4.17 -3.60 -13.77
C MET A 52 4.68 -2.37 -14.48
N MET A 53 5.71 -1.74 -13.93
CA MET A 53 6.28 -0.51 -14.50
C MET A 53 6.79 -0.75 -15.92
N PRO A 54 6.44 0.11 -16.89
CA PRO A 54 6.86 -0.06 -18.28
C PRO A 54 8.38 -0.13 -18.47
N ASP A 55 9.12 0.66 -17.70
CA ASP A 55 10.57 0.70 -17.73
C ASP A 55 11.26 -0.31 -16.78
N ASN A 56 10.49 -1.00 -15.93
CA ASN A 56 11.03 -2.04 -15.05
C ASN A 56 9.95 -3.07 -14.70
N ARG A 57 9.78 -4.07 -15.53
CA ARG A 57 8.76 -5.11 -15.38
C ARG A 57 8.88 -6.01 -14.14
N ALA A 58 9.91 -5.80 -13.31
CA ALA A 58 10.04 -6.48 -12.01
C ALA A 58 9.40 -5.69 -10.85
N VAL A 59 8.97 -4.45 -11.08
CA VAL A 59 8.41 -3.56 -10.07
C VAL A 59 6.95 -3.26 -10.37
N PRO A 60 6.02 -3.47 -9.40
CA PRO A 60 4.62 -3.15 -9.59
C PRO A 60 4.41 -1.62 -9.65
N CYS A 61 3.46 -1.19 -10.50
CA CYS A 61 3.02 0.20 -10.56
C CYS A 61 2.26 0.62 -9.31
N CYS A 62 1.43 -0.28 -8.80
CA CYS A 62 0.52 0.00 -7.70
C CYS A 62 1.05 -0.58 -6.39
N ASN A 63 1.08 0.26 -5.37
CA ASN A 63 1.24 -0.16 -3.98
C ASN A 63 -0.07 0.18 -3.23
N ASN A 64 -1.16 -0.45 -3.66
CA ASN A 64 -2.52 -0.36 -3.13
C ASN A 64 -3.22 1.03 -3.17
N GLN A 65 -2.47 2.13 -3.25
CA GLN A 65 -3.04 3.50 -3.20
C GLN A 65 -2.51 4.41 -4.31
N ASP A 66 -1.52 3.94 -5.04
CA ASP A 66 -0.78 4.80 -5.97
C ASP A 66 -1.48 4.98 -7.31
N CYS A 67 -2.45 4.12 -7.66
CA CYS A 67 -3.13 4.09 -8.95
C CYS A 67 -4.59 4.53 -8.86
N SER A 68 -5.03 5.30 -9.85
CA SER A 68 -6.45 5.67 -10.03
C SER A 68 -6.74 6.06 -11.47
N PRO A 69 -8.01 6.13 -11.88
CA PRO A 69 -8.40 6.82 -13.10
C PRO A 69 -7.85 8.23 -13.14
N ALA A 70 -7.52 8.71 -14.32
CA ALA A 70 -6.88 10.00 -14.53
C ALA A 70 -7.53 10.78 -15.67
N GLU A 71 -7.48 12.10 -15.54
CA GLU A 71 -7.63 13.00 -16.68
C GLU A 71 -6.26 13.14 -17.34
N SER A 72 -6.24 13.17 -18.67
CA SER A 72 -5.00 13.33 -19.43
C SER A 72 -5.19 14.16 -20.67
N LYS A 73 -4.13 14.76 -21.13
CA LYS A 73 -4.05 15.50 -22.39
C LYS A 73 -2.62 15.51 -22.89
N VAL A 74 -2.45 15.80 -24.17
CA VAL A 74 -1.14 16.10 -24.74
C VAL A 74 -0.90 17.61 -24.65
N GLY A 75 0.24 17.99 -24.10
CA GLY A 75 0.71 19.38 -24.02
C GLY A 75 2.20 19.43 -24.30
N ASP A 76 2.63 20.35 -25.16
CA ASP A 76 4.03 20.55 -25.56
C ASP A 76 4.75 19.25 -26.00
N GLY A 77 4.00 18.38 -26.70
CA GLY A 77 4.50 17.09 -27.19
C GLY A 77 4.62 16.00 -26.15
N ASN A 78 4.23 16.25 -24.91
CA ASN A 78 4.24 15.28 -23.82
C ASN A 78 2.83 14.99 -23.31
N TRP A 79 2.64 13.80 -22.77
CA TRP A 79 1.47 13.52 -21.96
C TRP A 79 1.57 14.26 -20.63
N VAL A 80 0.47 14.89 -20.23
CA VAL A 80 0.26 15.39 -18.88
C VAL A 80 -1.00 14.76 -18.31
N ALA A 81 -0.94 14.34 -17.06
CA ALA A 81 -2.04 13.64 -16.40
C ALA A 81 -2.22 14.11 -14.95
N ARG A 82 -3.44 13.96 -14.44
CA ARG A 82 -3.79 14.13 -13.03
C ARG A 82 -4.81 13.08 -12.59
N LYS A 83 -4.75 12.65 -11.35
CA LYS A 83 -5.73 11.70 -10.79
C LYS A 83 -7.11 12.34 -10.65
N VAL A 84 -8.16 11.59 -11.00
CA VAL A 84 -9.55 12.01 -10.80
C VAL A 84 -9.87 12.00 -9.31
N GLY A 85 -10.53 13.05 -8.83
CA GLY A 85 -10.96 13.17 -7.42
C GLY A 85 -9.84 13.44 -6.42
N GLY A 86 -8.60 13.59 -6.87
CA GLY A 86 -7.46 13.96 -6.04
C GLY A 86 -7.17 15.47 -6.12
N TYR A 87 -6.44 15.98 -5.12
CA TYR A 87 -5.83 17.33 -5.18
C TYR A 87 -4.62 17.30 -6.14
N GLY A 88 -4.78 16.56 -7.29
CA GLY A 88 -3.69 16.29 -8.21
C GLY A 88 -3.34 17.51 -9.05
N TYR A 89 -2.05 17.83 -9.05
CA TYR A 89 -1.48 18.73 -10.05
C TYR A 89 -1.36 18.00 -11.38
N TRP A 90 -1.44 18.74 -12.48
CA TRP A 90 -1.04 18.23 -13.76
C TRP A 90 0.44 17.88 -13.73
N THR A 91 0.76 16.63 -13.97
CA THR A 91 2.13 16.11 -13.92
C THR A 91 2.54 15.66 -15.32
N VAL A 92 3.72 16.04 -15.76
CA VAL A 92 4.29 15.55 -17.01
C VAL A 92 4.61 14.07 -16.85
N VAL A 93 4.15 13.28 -17.80
CA VAL A 93 4.40 11.83 -17.84
C VAL A 93 5.69 11.56 -18.61
N PRO A 94 6.72 11.01 -17.96
CA PRO A 94 7.92 10.60 -18.67
C PRO A 94 7.60 9.53 -19.72
N PRO A 95 8.14 9.60 -20.95
CA PRO A 95 7.85 8.60 -22.01
C PRO A 95 8.11 7.16 -21.56
N ALA A 96 9.12 6.90 -20.77
CA ALA A 96 9.44 5.58 -20.25
C ALA A 96 8.40 5.02 -19.27
N LYS A 97 7.46 5.83 -18.80
CA LYS A 97 6.37 5.43 -17.89
C LYS A 97 5.06 5.20 -18.60
N ILE A 98 5.00 5.38 -19.91
CA ILE A 98 3.80 5.17 -20.71
C ILE A 98 3.69 3.68 -21.04
N GLU A 99 2.53 3.11 -20.72
CA GLU A 99 2.23 1.71 -21.05
C GLU A 99 1.81 1.60 -22.54
N HIS A 100 2.45 0.69 -23.26
CA HIS A 100 2.20 0.43 -24.67
C HIS A 100 1.74 -1.02 -24.95
N ASP A 101 1.95 -1.93 -23.98
CA ASP A 101 1.69 -3.36 -24.17
C ASP A 101 0.35 -3.81 -23.57
N ARG A 102 -0.40 -2.89 -22.98
CA ARG A 102 -1.71 -3.15 -22.37
C ARG A 102 -2.69 -2.08 -22.77
N GLU A 103 -3.95 -2.46 -22.82
CA GLU A 103 -5.05 -1.53 -23.05
C GLU A 103 -5.64 -1.04 -21.73
N SER A 104 -6.22 0.15 -21.75
CA SER A 104 -6.98 0.68 -20.64
C SER A 104 -8.16 -0.24 -20.30
N PRO A 105 -8.40 -0.59 -19.04
CA PRO A 105 -9.43 -1.56 -18.65
C PRO A 105 -10.87 -1.05 -18.87
N ASP A 106 -11.06 0.25 -18.97
CA ASP A 106 -12.38 0.90 -19.08
C ASP A 106 -12.41 2.07 -20.08
N GLY A 107 -11.37 2.20 -20.90
CA GLY A 107 -11.23 3.26 -21.88
C GLY A 107 -10.80 4.62 -21.32
N ARG A 108 -10.75 4.79 -20.01
CA ARG A 108 -10.21 6.01 -19.36
C ARG A 108 -8.69 5.96 -19.28
N SER A 109 -8.05 7.10 -19.11
CA SER A 109 -6.65 7.12 -18.71
C SER A 109 -6.49 6.69 -17.26
N HIS A 110 -5.37 6.03 -16.94
CA HIS A 110 -5.02 5.65 -15.59
C HIS A 110 -3.60 6.10 -15.25
N LEU A 111 -3.41 6.57 -14.02
CA LEU A 111 -2.15 7.08 -13.53
C LEU A 111 -1.79 6.44 -12.19
N CYS A 112 -0.62 5.85 -12.12
CA CYS A 112 0.01 5.47 -10.87
C CYS A 112 1.08 6.51 -10.56
N SER A 113 0.90 7.25 -9.48
CA SER A 113 1.87 8.25 -9.04
C SER A 113 1.95 8.32 -7.54
N ARG A 114 3.12 8.62 -7.04
CA ARG A 114 3.39 8.77 -5.61
C ARG A 114 3.78 10.20 -5.31
N ARG A 115 3.15 10.78 -4.29
CA ARG A 115 3.53 12.10 -3.82
C ARG A 115 4.83 12.02 -3.06
N LEU A 116 5.80 12.86 -3.42
CA LEU A 116 7.00 13.02 -2.60
C LEU A 116 6.63 13.91 -1.41
N ASP A 117 6.76 13.37 -0.21
CA ASP A 117 6.59 14.13 1.01
C ASP A 117 7.60 15.28 1.07
N ARG A 118 7.14 16.43 1.58
CA ARG A 118 7.85 17.72 1.62
C ARG A 118 9.15 17.76 2.43
N PHE A 119 9.63 16.62 2.92
CA PHE A 119 10.87 16.58 3.71
C PHE A 119 12.14 16.82 2.89
N PHE A 120 12.08 16.59 1.60
CA PHE A 120 13.17 16.98 0.70
C PHE A 120 12.69 18.14 -0.15
N LYS A 121 13.29 19.30 0.04
CA LYS A 121 13.07 20.59 -0.61
C LYS A 121 13.28 20.58 -2.15
N LEU A 122 13.02 19.49 -2.82
CA LEU A 122 13.08 19.33 -4.26
C LEU A 122 11.65 19.25 -4.80
N GLU A 123 11.36 20.16 -5.68
CA GLU A 123 10.22 20.32 -6.58
C GLU A 123 8.95 19.53 -6.25
N VAL A 124 7.90 20.28 -5.94
CA VAL A 124 6.54 19.76 -5.69
C VAL A 124 6.01 19.09 -6.95
N GLY A 125 6.19 17.79 -7.05
CA GLY A 125 5.69 16.98 -8.16
C GLY A 125 5.41 15.56 -7.71
N ASP A 126 4.39 14.94 -8.32
CA ASP A 126 4.16 13.52 -8.15
C ASP A 126 5.19 12.74 -8.98
N VAL A 127 5.81 11.72 -8.39
CA VAL A 127 6.62 10.76 -9.15
C VAL A 127 5.69 9.85 -9.90
N VAL A 128 5.71 9.92 -11.22
CA VAL A 128 4.96 9.00 -12.08
C VAL A 128 5.63 7.63 -12.06
N LEU A 129 4.87 6.62 -11.73
CA LEU A 129 5.28 5.22 -11.76
C LEU A 129 4.86 4.56 -13.08
N CYS A 130 3.60 4.76 -13.46
CA CYS A 130 3.01 4.19 -14.67
C CYS A 130 1.86 5.07 -15.15
N PHE A 131 1.68 5.10 -16.46
CA PHE A 131 0.56 5.78 -17.10
C PHE A 131 0.09 5.00 -18.31
N ILE A 132 -1.22 4.89 -18.46
CA ILE A 132 -1.86 4.38 -19.68
C ILE A 132 -2.85 5.43 -20.20
N PRO A 133 -2.75 5.85 -21.45
CA PRO A 133 -3.73 6.76 -22.05
C PRO A 133 -5.07 6.04 -22.22
N GLY A 134 -6.15 6.79 -22.14
CA GLY A 134 -7.47 6.31 -22.50
C GLY A 134 -7.61 6.11 -24.02
N THR A 135 -8.56 5.29 -24.41
CA THR A 135 -8.88 5.04 -25.84
C THR A 135 -9.94 5.98 -26.42
N GLY A 136 -10.55 6.81 -25.56
CA GLY A 136 -11.60 7.77 -25.95
C GLY A 136 -11.01 9.17 -26.12
N PHE A 137 -10.54 9.48 -27.32
CA PHE A 137 -10.28 10.84 -27.80
C PHE A 137 -11.22 11.16 -28.96
#